data_8cf87ce80efa27e4e2db8405ea00399d
#
_entry.id   8cf87ce80efa27e4e2db8405ea00399d
#
_cell.length_a   1.000
_cell.length_b   1.000
_cell.length_c   1.000
_cell.angle_alpha   90.00
_cell.angle_beta   90.00
_cell.angle_gamma   90.00
#
_symmetry.space_group_name_H-M   'P 1'
#
loop_
_entity.id
_entity.type
_entity.pdbx_description
1 polymer ?
#
loop_
_entity_poly.entity_id
_entity_poly.type
_entity_poly.pdbx_seq_one_letter_code
_entity_poly.pdbx_strand_id
1 'polypeptide(L)'
;MICQNPATVRDGCVNKHFGALLSHTSRMLRRAMDTRIAAEVTPELTGVRGMLLGEIICANNENRDVYQRDVEQWFHIRRSSVTAILQGMEQDGFITRCSVEKDARLKRLAATQRGGLPRPHPSQH
;
A
#
# COMPACT_ATOMS: atom_id res chain seq x y z
N MET A 1 -21.40 39.31 -6.16
CA MET A 1 -20.64 38.42 -7.01
C MET A 1 -19.37 37.97 -6.40
N ILE A 2 -19.28 36.74 -6.36
CA ILE A 2 -18.51 35.91 -5.46
C ILE A 2 -17.03 35.78 -5.85
N CYS A 3 -16.65 36.24 -7.00
CA CYS A 3 -15.31 36.00 -7.55
C CYS A 3 -14.51 37.29 -7.63
N GLN A 4 -14.08 37.77 -6.47
CA GLN A 4 -13.27 38.97 -6.40
C GLN A 4 -11.78 38.75 -6.74
N ASN A 5 -11.34 37.50 -6.66
CA ASN A 5 -9.96 37.12 -7.05
C ASN A 5 -10.02 35.98 -8.03
N PRO A 6 -9.75 36.22 -9.32
CA PRO A 6 -9.78 35.16 -10.33
C PRO A 6 -8.78 34.02 -10.06
N ALA A 7 -7.70 34.28 -9.38
CA ALA A 7 -6.73 33.23 -9.01
C ALA A 7 -7.31 32.29 -7.95
N THR A 8 -7.95 32.81 -6.92
CA THR A 8 -8.56 32.01 -5.84
C THR A 8 -9.73 31.17 -6.34
N VAL A 9 -10.50 31.71 -7.27
CA VAL A 9 -11.63 30.96 -7.87
C VAL A 9 -11.15 29.85 -8.79
N ARG A 10 -10.11 30.12 -9.57
CA ARG A 10 -9.50 29.10 -10.41
C ARG A 10 -8.94 27.97 -9.58
N ASP A 11 -8.20 28.28 -8.52
CA ASP A 11 -7.63 27.28 -7.64
C ASP A 11 -8.70 26.41 -6.96
N GLY A 12 -9.76 27.02 -6.48
CA GLY A 12 -10.88 26.31 -5.87
C GLY A 12 -11.64 25.40 -6.84
N CYS A 13 -11.91 25.88 -8.04
CA CYS A 13 -12.59 25.09 -9.08
C CYS A 13 -11.71 23.99 -9.64
N VAL A 14 -10.45 24.29 -9.88
CA VAL A 14 -9.47 23.33 -10.37
C VAL A 14 -9.25 22.23 -9.34
N ASN A 15 -9.12 22.59 -8.06
CA ASN A 15 -8.97 21.60 -6.99
C ASN A 15 -10.16 20.67 -6.84
N LYS A 16 -11.38 21.17 -6.94
CA LYS A 16 -12.59 20.35 -6.88
C LYS A 16 -12.67 19.38 -8.06
N HIS A 17 -12.45 19.87 -9.27
CA HIS A 17 -12.46 19.04 -10.49
C HIS A 17 -11.31 18.05 -10.51
N PHE A 18 -10.13 18.50 -10.17
CA PHE A 18 -8.93 17.68 -10.12
C PHE A 18 -9.07 16.57 -9.07
N GLY A 19 -9.53 16.92 -7.87
CA GLY A 19 -9.79 15.94 -6.79
C GLY A 19 -10.84 14.91 -7.16
N ALA A 20 -11.93 15.32 -7.82
CA ALA A 20 -12.97 14.41 -8.29
C ALA A 20 -12.45 13.45 -9.37
N LEU A 21 -11.72 13.97 -10.36
CA LEU A 21 -11.08 13.16 -11.41
C LEU A 21 -10.08 12.19 -10.83
N LEU A 22 -9.22 12.64 -9.93
CA LEU A 22 -8.22 11.82 -9.27
C LEU A 22 -8.88 10.69 -8.46
N SER A 23 -9.90 11.00 -7.69
CA SER A 23 -10.67 10.01 -6.92
C SER A 23 -11.40 9.01 -7.80
N HIS A 24 -11.97 9.46 -8.90
CA HIS A 24 -12.67 8.59 -9.85
C HIS A 24 -11.69 7.64 -10.54
N THR A 25 -10.60 8.17 -11.08
CA THR A 25 -9.55 7.39 -11.74
C THR A 25 -8.91 6.39 -10.78
N SER A 26 -8.63 6.81 -9.56
CA SER A 26 -8.08 5.95 -8.51
C SER A 26 -9.02 4.78 -8.19
N ARG A 27 -10.32 5.04 -8.09
CA ARG A 27 -11.32 3.97 -7.86
C ARG A 27 -11.42 3.01 -9.03
N MET A 28 -11.39 3.51 -10.26
CA MET A 28 -11.43 2.67 -11.45
C MET A 28 -10.19 1.78 -11.54
N LEU A 29 -9.02 2.37 -11.32
CA LEU A 29 -7.76 1.63 -11.31
C LEU A 29 -7.74 0.56 -10.22
N ARG A 30 -8.19 0.92 -9.03
CA ARG A 30 -8.28 -0.04 -7.91
C ARG A 30 -9.20 -1.21 -8.24
N ARG A 31 -10.38 -0.96 -8.80
CA ARG A 31 -11.31 -2.01 -9.23
C ARG A 31 -10.69 -2.93 -10.27
N ALA A 32 -10.01 -2.35 -11.27
CA ALA A 32 -9.34 -3.14 -12.29
C ALA A 32 -8.22 -4.01 -11.71
N MET A 33 -7.42 -3.47 -10.80
CA MET A 33 -6.38 -4.22 -10.09
C MET A 33 -6.97 -5.31 -9.20
N ASP A 34 -7.99 -5.00 -8.41
CA ASP A 34 -8.65 -5.97 -7.53
C ASP A 34 -9.25 -7.14 -8.32
N THR A 35 -9.88 -6.84 -9.47
CA THR A 35 -10.42 -7.86 -10.36
C THR A 35 -9.33 -8.81 -10.87
N ARG A 36 -8.20 -8.25 -11.29
CA ARG A 36 -7.06 -9.05 -11.76
C ARG A 36 -6.42 -9.85 -10.64
N ILE A 37 -6.19 -9.24 -9.49
CA ILE A 37 -5.62 -9.92 -8.32
C ILE A 37 -6.54 -11.07 -7.86
N ALA A 38 -7.84 -10.83 -7.80
CA ALA A 38 -8.81 -11.86 -7.43
C ALA A 38 -8.82 -13.04 -8.39
N ALA A 39 -8.66 -12.77 -9.70
CA ALA A 39 -8.66 -13.79 -10.73
C ALA A 39 -7.33 -14.54 -10.85
N GLU A 40 -6.21 -13.81 -10.76
CA GLU A 40 -4.87 -14.35 -11.04
C GLU A 40 -4.12 -14.81 -9.79
N VAL A 41 -4.44 -14.25 -8.63
CA VAL A 41 -3.74 -14.54 -7.36
C VAL A 41 -4.71 -15.08 -6.32
N THR A 42 -5.45 -14.21 -5.66
CA THR A 42 -6.43 -14.60 -4.64
C THR A 42 -7.33 -13.41 -4.27
N PRO A 43 -8.63 -13.64 -4.00
CA PRO A 43 -9.53 -12.57 -3.53
C PRO A 43 -9.11 -11.95 -2.20
N GLU A 44 -8.34 -12.66 -1.38
CA GLU A 44 -7.88 -12.19 -0.06
C GLU A 44 -6.90 -11.01 -0.14
N LEU A 45 -6.27 -10.80 -1.28
CA LEU A 45 -5.31 -9.70 -1.53
C LEU A 45 -5.91 -8.48 -2.18
N THR A 46 -7.22 -8.37 -2.29
CA THR A 46 -7.87 -7.19 -2.85
C THR A 46 -7.89 -6.01 -1.87
N GLY A 47 -8.14 -4.81 -2.39
CA GLY A 47 -8.27 -3.60 -1.59
C GLY A 47 -6.97 -3.15 -0.95
N VAL A 48 -7.05 -2.74 0.31
CA VAL A 48 -5.91 -2.21 1.08
C VAL A 48 -4.79 -3.23 1.21
N ARG A 49 -5.11 -4.50 1.39
CA ARG A 49 -4.12 -5.58 1.51
C ARG A 49 -3.25 -5.70 0.26
N GLY A 50 -3.87 -5.65 -0.91
CA GLY A 50 -3.16 -5.69 -2.19
C GLY A 50 -2.23 -4.49 -2.38
N MET A 51 -2.70 -3.30 -2.02
CA MET A 51 -1.89 -2.07 -2.08
C MET A 51 -0.69 -2.14 -1.14
N LEU A 52 -0.91 -2.54 0.10
CA LEU A 52 0.16 -2.70 1.10
C LEU A 52 1.20 -3.72 0.66
N LEU A 53 0.76 -4.85 0.17
CA LEU A 53 1.67 -5.89 -0.32
C LEU A 53 2.50 -5.40 -1.50
N GLY A 54 1.89 -4.68 -2.44
CA GLY A 54 2.58 -4.06 -3.58
C GLY A 54 3.70 -3.13 -3.14
N GLU A 55 3.44 -2.26 -2.17
CA GLU A 55 4.46 -1.34 -1.62
C GLU A 55 5.59 -2.09 -0.90
N ILE A 56 5.25 -3.11 -0.13
CA ILE A 56 6.24 -3.95 0.56
C ILE A 56 7.12 -4.66 -0.46
N ILE A 57 6.54 -5.25 -1.51
CA ILE A 57 7.30 -5.93 -2.57
C ILE A 57 8.23 -4.95 -3.30
N CYS A 58 7.73 -3.78 -3.68
CA CYS A 58 8.55 -2.75 -4.32
C CYS A 58 9.75 -2.37 -3.47
N ALA A 59 9.52 -2.09 -2.20
CA ALA A 59 10.59 -1.73 -1.28
C ALA A 59 11.59 -2.85 -1.06
N ASN A 60 11.11 -4.09 -0.91
CA ASN A 60 11.99 -5.26 -0.74
C ASN A 60 12.84 -5.51 -2.00
N ASN A 61 12.28 -5.33 -3.19
CA ASN A 61 13.03 -5.44 -4.45
C ASN A 61 14.11 -4.37 -4.60
N GLU A 62 13.89 -3.20 -4.00
CA GLU A 62 14.88 -2.11 -3.94
C GLU A 62 15.87 -2.26 -2.76
N ASN A 63 15.84 -3.38 -2.04
CA ASN A 63 16.59 -3.61 -0.80
C ASN A 63 16.33 -2.53 0.27
N ARG A 64 15.12 -1.99 0.29
CA ARG A 64 14.68 -1.01 1.27
C ARG A 64 13.87 -1.70 2.37
N ASP A 65 14.24 -1.45 3.62
CA ASP A 65 13.46 -1.94 4.76
C ASP A 65 12.16 -1.16 4.91
N VAL A 66 11.07 -1.88 5.14
CA VAL A 66 9.74 -1.31 5.40
C VAL A 66 9.33 -1.64 6.83
N TYR A 67 8.90 -0.64 7.54
CA TYR A 67 8.39 -0.77 8.89
C TYR A 67 6.90 -0.48 8.96
N GLN A 68 6.24 -1.00 9.98
CA GLN A 68 4.82 -0.75 10.19
C GLN A 68 4.49 0.75 10.24
N ARG A 69 5.35 1.57 10.86
CA ARG A 69 5.18 3.03 10.93
C ARG A 69 5.17 3.70 9.56
N ASP A 70 5.93 3.16 8.59
CA ASP A 70 5.96 3.69 7.21
C ASP A 70 4.61 3.48 6.55
N VAL A 71 4.00 2.33 6.75
CA VAL A 71 2.66 2.01 6.28
C VAL A 71 1.62 2.97 6.88
N GLU A 72 1.70 3.25 8.17
CA GLU A 72 0.83 4.21 8.84
C GLU A 72 0.89 5.60 8.17
N GLN A 73 2.09 6.05 7.81
CA GLN A 73 2.31 7.33 7.13
C GLN A 73 1.84 7.32 5.68
N TRP A 74 2.16 6.28 4.92
CA TRP A 74 1.83 6.20 3.49
C TRP A 74 0.33 6.19 3.24
N PHE A 75 -0.41 5.46 4.06
CA PHE A 75 -1.84 5.26 3.87
C PHE A 75 -2.70 6.14 4.77
N HIS A 76 -2.10 6.94 5.65
CA HIS A 76 -2.82 7.77 6.63
C HIS A 76 -3.86 6.98 7.43
N ILE A 77 -3.50 5.75 7.81
CA ILE A 77 -4.36 4.83 8.55
C ILE A 77 -3.90 4.79 10.00
N ARG A 78 -4.84 4.68 10.92
CA ARG A 78 -4.56 4.55 12.34
C ARG A 78 -3.74 3.30 12.62
N ARG A 79 -2.82 3.39 13.57
CA ARG A 79 -1.95 2.30 14.01
C ARG A 79 -2.71 1.02 14.33
N SER A 80 -3.85 1.11 15.03
CA SER A 80 -4.68 -0.04 15.37
C SER A 80 -5.22 -0.77 14.12
N SER A 81 -5.64 0.00 13.12
CA SER A 81 -6.15 -0.56 11.86
C SER A 81 -5.03 -1.20 11.05
N VAL A 82 -3.87 -0.55 10.96
CA VAL A 82 -2.68 -1.12 10.30
C VAL A 82 -2.26 -2.42 10.98
N THR A 83 -2.20 -2.43 12.31
CA THR A 83 -1.87 -3.63 13.07
C THR A 83 -2.82 -4.79 12.73
N ALA A 84 -4.11 -4.54 12.72
CA ALA A 84 -5.11 -5.58 12.40
C ALA A 84 -4.96 -6.11 10.97
N ILE A 85 -4.73 -5.22 10.00
CA ILE A 85 -4.53 -5.61 8.59
C ILE A 85 -3.26 -6.45 8.44
N LEU A 86 -2.16 -5.99 9.00
CA LEU A 86 -0.87 -6.69 8.91
C LEU A 86 -0.88 -8.03 9.65
N GLN A 87 -1.57 -8.12 10.78
CA GLN A 87 -1.76 -9.40 11.47
C GLN A 87 -2.54 -10.40 10.60
N GLY A 88 -3.61 -9.96 9.96
CA GLY A 88 -4.35 -10.79 9.03
C GLY A 88 -3.50 -11.26 7.84
N MET A 89 -2.72 -10.38 7.26
CA MET A 89 -1.82 -10.73 6.15
C MET A 89 -0.70 -11.68 6.57
N GLU A 90 -0.19 -11.56 7.80
CA GLU A 90 0.80 -12.48 8.36
C GLU A 90 0.20 -13.86 8.62
N GLN A 91 -1.01 -13.93 9.19
CA GLN A 91 -1.73 -15.18 9.42
C GLN A 91 -2.03 -15.91 8.11
N ASP A 92 -2.37 -15.17 7.06
CA ASP A 92 -2.64 -15.72 5.73
C ASP A 92 -1.34 -16.07 4.96
N GLY A 93 -0.18 -15.74 5.52
CA GLY A 93 1.12 -16.11 4.99
C GLY A 93 1.66 -15.21 3.87
N PHE A 94 1.12 -14.02 3.69
CA PHE A 94 1.56 -13.08 2.64
C PHE A 94 2.78 -12.26 3.02
N ILE A 95 2.94 -11.98 4.30
CA ILE A 95 4.06 -11.20 4.84
C ILE A 95 4.61 -11.86 6.11
N THR A 96 5.82 -11.47 6.48
CA THR A 96 6.41 -11.72 7.79
C THR A 96 6.64 -10.41 8.52
N ARG A 97 6.54 -10.43 9.84
CA ARG A 97 6.85 -9.29 10.70
C ARG A 97 7.94 -9.69 11.69
N CYS A 98 9.08 -9.05 11.59
CA CYS A 98 10.21 -9.31 12.47
C CYS A 98 10.50 -8.09 13.33
N SER A 99 10.79 -8.31 14.62
CA SER A 99 11.30 -7.27 15.49
C SER A 99 12.74 -6.95 15.12
N VAL A 100 13.09 -5.66 15.14
CA VAL A 100 14.48 -5.24 14.93
C VAL A 100 15.23 -5.40 16.25
N GLU A 101 16.43 -5.97 16.19
CA GLU A 101 17.25 -6.25 17.39
C GLU A 101 17.50 -5.04 18.28
N LYS A 102 17.61 -3.85 17.66
CA LYS A 102 17.89 -2.59 18.38
C LYS A 102 16.63 -1.93 18.97
N ASP A 103 15.45 -2.25 18.46
CA ASP A 103 14.18 -1.69 18.94
C ASP A 103 13.02 -2.65 18.67
N ALA A 104 12.56 -3.31 19.74
CA ALA A 104 11.42 -4.24 19.67
C ALA A 104 10.10 -3.57 19.25
N ARG A 105 10.03 -2.22 19.30
CA ARG A 105 8.85 -1.47 18.83
C ARG A 105 8.78 -1.35 17.32
N LEU A 106 9.92 -1.49 16.64
CA LEU A 106 10.00 -1.46 15.20
C LEU A 106 9.74 -2.87 14.65
N LYS A 107 8.68 -3.02 13.89
CA LYS A 107 8.36 -4.24 13.17
C LYS A 107 8.69 -4.07 11.69
N ARG A 108 9.71 -4.79 11.23
CA ARG A 108 10.08 -4.84 9.82
C ARG A 108 9.16 -5.80 9.09
N LEU A 109 8.72 -5.39 7.92
CA LEU A 109 7.81 -6.12 7.06
C LEU A 109 8.54 -6.67 5.85
N ALA A 110 8.31 -7.94 5.55
CA ALA A 110 8.84 -8.57 4.35
C ALA A 110 7.76 -9.40 3.67
N ALA A 111 7.70 -9.33 2.34
CA ALA A 111 6.82 -10.19 1.56
C ALA A 111 7.34 -11.62 1.56
N THR A 112 6.42 -12.57 1.59
CA THR A 112 6.74 -14.00 1.47
C THR A 112 6.65 -14.46 0.00
N GLN A 113 7.03 -15.70 -0.29
CA GLN A 113 6.85 -16.29 -1.62
C GLN A 113 5.37 -16.32 -2.03
N ARG A 114 4.47 -16.59 -1.10
CA ARG A 114 3.02 -16.51 -1.33
C ARG A 114 2.57 -15.08 -1.64
N GLY A 115 3.22 -14.08 -1.04
CA GLY A 115 3.00 -12.67 -1.31
C GLY A 115 3.60 -12.19 -2.64
N GLY A 116 4.26 -13.05 -3.41
CA GLY A 116 4.81 -12.69 -4.72
C GLY A 116 6.26 -12.24 -4.71
N LEU A 117 7.01 -12.56 -3.63
CA LEU A 117 8.45 -12.32 -3.65
C LEU A 117 9.09 -13.21 -4.72
N PRO A 118 9.88 -12.66 -5.67
CA PRO A 118 10.58 -13.47 -6.65
C PRO A 118 11.46 -14.49 -5.95
N ARG A 119 11.41 -15.73 -6.40
CA ARG A 119 12.36 -16.74 -5.89
C ARG A 119 13.77 -16.25 -6.17
N PRO A 120 14.69 -16.29 -5.18
CA PRO A 120 16.07 -15.98 -5.46
C PRO A 120 16.54 -16.91 -6.58
N HIS A 121 17.06 -16.33 -7.64
CA HIS A 121 17.66 -17.10 -8.74
C HIS A 121 18.79 -17.94 -8.18
N PRO A 122 18.83 -19.24 -8.47
CA PRO A 122 19.88 -20.12 -7.96
C PRO A 122 21.28 -19.82 -8.49
N SER A 123 21.41 -18.83 -9.37
CA SER A 123 22.66 -18.46 -10.03
C SER A 123 23.38 -17.25 -9.43
N GLN A 124 22.96 -16.75 -8.28
CA GLN A 124 23.63 -15.63 -7.61
C GLN A 124 24.32 -16.09 -6.32
N HIS A 125 25.28 -16.93 -6.49
CA HIS A 125 26.32 -17.15 -5.48
C HIS A 125 27.64 -16.67 -6.03
#